data_25262576f543a5933317fb00692eb96a
#
_entry.id   25262576f543a5933317fb00692eb96a
#
_cell.length_a   1.000
_cell.length_b   1.000
_cell.length_c   1.000
_cell.angle_alpha   90.00
_cell.angle_beta   90.00
_cell.angle_gamma   90.00
#
_symmetry.space_group_name_H-M   'P 1'
#
loop_
_entity.id
_entity.type
_entity.pdbx_description
1 polymer ?
#
loop_
_entity_poly.entity_id
_entity_poly.type
_entity_poly.pdbx_seq_one_letter_code
_entity_poly.pdbx_strand_id
1 'polypeptide(L)'
;MQPVYIQRIASIHPQGNHSQENNPKVNDSPDVAANRPFLQACEPDYKDIIANATLRRRMSRIVKMGVACGLECMGELSPEKIGGIITATGLGCLVDTEKFLNNLLDNEERMLNPTPFIQSTFNTIGAQIALIHQIHAYNMTYVHRGLSFESALLDAMMKIEEGSENILVGAMDEMTETSYIIQQRLGLLKGIEAGEGAQFFLLSREAGEHPLAEIRGLGTFTGQHTTEEISSRIIRFLQRNGLECQDIQWLVTGKNKNEKSIMNEGNSIYEELETNLFPESIHLSFKDECGEYPTASSYAVWKAVKTSINCTTPTNILIYNHHHSINHSLILIRKSV
;
A
#
# COMPACT_ATOMS: atom_id res chain seq x y z
N MET A 1 8.36 -2.58 -21.24
CA MET A 1 7.24 -1.68 -20.85
C MET A 1 7.71 -0.25 -21.03
N GLN A 2 6.81 0.62 -21.47
CA GLN A 2 7.06 2.06 -21.47
C GLN A 2 7.16 2.57 -20.02
N PRO A 3 7.90 3.67 -19.77
CA PRO A 3 7.98 4.25 -18.43
C PRO A 3 6.60 4.71 -17.96
N VAL A 4 6.34 4.49 -16.66
CA VAL A 4 5.12 4.94 -15.98
C VAL A 4 5.51 5.89 -14.87
N TYR A 5 4.96 7.10 -14.90
CA TYR A 5 5.35 8.17 -14.00
C TYR A 5 4.37 8.31 -12.84
N ILE A 6 4.89 8.48 -11.65
CA ILE A 6 4.13 8.82 -10.45
C ILE A 6 4.05 10.35 -10.39
N GLN A 7 2.84 10.89 -10.56
CA GLN A 7 2.59 12.33 -10.54
C GLN A 7 2.23 12.83 -9.14
N ARG A 8 1.47 12.04 -8.41
CA ARG A 8 1.02 12.37 -7.04
C ARG A 8 1.01 11.14 -6.17
N ILE A 9 1.16 11.36 -4.88
CA ILE A 9 1.07 10.33 -3.85
C ILE A 9 0.26 10.86 -2.68
N ALA A 10 -0.50 9.98 -2.03
CA ALA A 10 -1.14 10.25 -0.74
C ALA A 10 -1.01 9.02 0.16
N SER A 11 -0.99 9.23 1.48
CA SER A 11 -0.89 8.15 2.44
C SER A 11 -1.54 8.53 3.76
N ILE A 12 -2.27 7.58 4.34
CA ILE A 12 -2.77 7.59 5.70
C ILE A 12 -2.16 6.37 6.39
N HIS A 13 -1.32 6.59 7.40
CA HIS A 13 -0.52 5.54 8.03
C HIS A 13 -0.23 5.86 9.51
N PRO A 14 0.35 4.94 10.29
CA PRO A 14 0.55 5.13 11.73
C PRO A 14 1.43 6.32 12.13
N GLN A 15 2.34 6.77 11.28
CA GLN A 15 3.22 7.92 11.57
C GLN A 15 2.60 9.29 11.21
N GLY A 16 1.37 9.31 10.74
CA GLY A 16 0.65 10.52 10.40
C GLY A 16 -0.04 10.48 9.04
N ASN A 17 -0.65 11.60 8.67
CA ASN A 17 -1.25 11.81 7.36
C ASN A 17 -0.36 12.77 6.57
N HIS A 18 0.13 12.34 5.42
CA HIS A 18 0.98 13.16 4.55
C HIS A 18 0.42 13.18 3.13
N SER A 19 -0.44 14.16 2.86
CA SER A 19 -0.59 14.72 1.52
C SER A 19 0.53 15.76 1.29
N GLN A 20 0.87 16.02 0.03
CA GLN A 20 1.83 17.07 -0.30
C GLN A 20 1.41 18.39 0.34
N GLU A 21 2.27 18.89 1.24
CA GLU A 21 2.15 20.17 1.93
C GLU A 21 0.95 20.33 2.89
N ASN A 22 1.30 20.40 4.14
CA ASN A 22 0.72 21.04 5.31
C ASN A 22 0.35 20.11 6.48
N ASN A 23 1.08 20.37 7.56
CA ASN A 23 0.82 20.20 8.98
C ASN A 23 -0.37 19.30 9.37
N PRO A 24 -0.13 18.10 9.85
CA PRO A 24 -1.19 17.24 10.36
C PRO A 24 -1.71 17.84 11.68
N LYS A 25 -2.98 18.22 11.71
CA LYS A 25 -3.70 18.27 12.99
C LYS A 25 -4.00 16.81 13.37
N VAL A 26 -3.08 16.22 14.10
CA VAL A 26 -3.29 14.89 14.71
C VAL A 26 -4.38 15.08 15.77
N ASN A 27 -5.55 14.49 15.55
CA ASN A 27 -6.68 14.55 16.49
C ASN A 27 -6.62 13.46 17.58
N ASP A 28 -5.60 12.61 17.60
CA ASP A 28 -5.41 11.65 18.67
C ASP A 28 -4.47 12.20 19.74
N SER A 29 -4.96 12.28 20.99
CA SER A 29 -4.10 12.49 22.15
C SER A 29 -3.07 11.36 22.22
N PRO A 30 -1.80 11.66 22.53
CA PRO A 30 -0.70 10.69 22.59
C PRO A 30 -0.99 9.47 23.49
N ASP A 31 -1.89 9.59 24.45
CA ASP A 31 -2.23 8.56 25.42
C ASP A 31 -3.09 7.41 24.86
N VAL A 32 -3.77 7.60 23.74
CA VAL A 32 -4.64 6.56 23.14
C VAL A 32 -3.83 5.63 22.21
N ALA A 33 -2.77 6.13 21.61
CA ALA A 33 -1.91 5.35 20.71
C ALA A 33 -1.01 4.35 21.48
N ALA A 34 -0.68 4.62 22.74
CA ALA A 34 0.29 3.86 23.52
C ALA A 34 -0.20 2.46 23.99
N ASN A 35 -1.47 2.11 23.81
CA ASN A 35 -2.05 0.89 24.40
C ASN A 35 -2.68 -0.08 23.39
N ARG A 36 -2.38 0.08 22.09
CA ARG A 36 -2.95 -0.81 21.06
C ARG A 36 -1.96 -1.89 20.67
N PRO A 37 -2.44 -3.12 20.37
CA PRO A 37 -1.58 -4.25 20.08
C PRO A 37 -0.99 -4.23 18.65
N PHE A 38 -1.33 -3.25 17.84
CA PHE A 38 -0.85 -3.07 16.46
C PHE A 38 -0.75 -1.58 16.10
N LEU A 39 0.03 -1.25 15.09
CA LEU A 39 0.18 0.11 14.60
C LEU A 39 -1.08 0.56 13.85
N GLN A 40 -1.83 1.46 14.46
CA GLN A 40 -3.04 2.01 13.88
C GLN A 40 -2.75 3.29 13.10
N ALA A 41 -3.40 3.44 11.94
CA ALA A 41 -3.28 4.64 11.12
C ALA A 41 -3.80 5.89 11.84
N CYS A 42 -3.05 6.98 11.74
CA CYS A 42 -3.45 8.32 12.20
C CYS A 42 -4.41 8.93 11.18
N GLU A 43 -5.68 9.00 11.53
CA GLU A 43 -6.73 9.46 10.62
C GLU A 43 -6.86 10.99 10.63
N PRO A 44 -7.06 11.65 9.47
CA PRO A 44 -7.34 13.09 9.39
C PRO A 44 -8.78 13.40 9.82
N ASP A 45 -9.11 14.69 9.98
CA ASP A 45 -10.52 15.08 10.02
C ASP A 45 -11.11 14.98 8.59
N TYR A 46 -11.85 13.93 8.38
CA TYR A 46 -12.47 13.64 7.08
C TYR A 46 -13.47 14.69 6.58
N LYS A 47 -13.85 15.68 7.42
CA LYS A 47 -14.81 16.72 7.03
C LYS A 47 -14.28 17.61 5.93
N ASP A 48 -12.98 17.86 5.96
CA ASP A 48 -12.31 18.73 4.99
C ASP A 48 -12.10 18.03 3.63
N ILE A 49 -12.05 16.70 3.63
CA ILE A 49 -11.78 15.90 2.43
C ILE A 49 -13.07 15.33 1.83
N ILE A 50 -13.96 14.77 2.66
CA ILE A 50 -15.25 14.21 2.24
C ILE A 50 -16.36 15.17 2.69
N ALA A 51 -16.64 16.18 1.87
CA ALA A 51 -17.54 17.27 2.21
C ALA A 51 -18.98 16.82 2.51
N ASN A 52 -19.50 15.79 1.80
CA ASN A 52 -20.86 15.30 1.99
C ASN A 52 -21.03 14.57 3.33
N ALA A 53 -21.61 15.25 4.32
CA ALA A 53 -21.78 14.73 5.67
C ALA A 53 -22.67 13.46 5.73
N THR A 54 -23.68 13.35 4.86
CA THR A 54 -24.58 12.19 4.81
C THR A 54 -23.83 10.95 4.30
N LEU A 55 -23.04 11.12 3.25
CA LEU A 55 -22.19 10.08 2.68
C LEU A 55 -21.14 9.65 3.71
N ARG A 56 -20.42 10.61 4.29
CA ARG A 56 -19.36 10.36 5.28
C ARG A 56 -19.87 9.58 6.52
N ARG A 57 -21.10 9.86 7.00
CA ARG A 57 -21.68 9.12 8.14
C ARG A 57 -22.00 7.66 7.84
N ARG A 58 -22.21 7.32 6.58
CA ARG A 58 -22.51 5.95 6.15
C ARG A 58 -21.24 5.11 5.90
N MET A 59 -20.11 5.76 5.68
CA MET A 59 -18.84 5.07 5.45
C MET A 59 -18.26 4.51 6.75
N SER A 60 -17.80 3.28 6.72
CA SER A 60 -16.97 2.69 7.78
C SER A 60 -15.59 3.36 7.81
N ARG A 61 -14.80 2.97 8.78
CA ARG A 61 -13.47 3.52 8.99
C ARG A 61 -12.56 3.36 7.78
N ILE A 62 -12.39 2.11 7.29
CA ILE A 62 -11.53 1.82 6.14
C ILE A 62 -12.03 2.50 4.85
N VAL A 63 -13.36 2.58 4.68
CA VAL A 63 -13.95 3.26 3.51
C VAL A 63 -13.62 4.76 3.54
N LYS A 64 -13.74 5.43 4.71
CA LYS A 64 -13.31 6.83 4.85
C LYS A 64 -11.83 7.00 4.56
N MET A 65 -11.00 6.14 5.14
CA MET A 65 -9.56 6.19 4.99
C MET A 65 -9.14 6.03 3.52
N GLY A 66 -9.65 5.02 2.84
CA GLY A 66 -9.31 4.78 1.43
C GLY A 66 -9.88 5.85 0.50
N VAL A 67 -11.13 6.27 0.70
CA VAL A 67 -11.76 7.34 -0.10
C VAL A 67 -11.02 8.66 0.10
N ALA A 68 -10.74 9.07 1.34
CA ALA A 68 -10.03 10.31 1.61
C ALA A 68 -8.63 10.30 0.98
N CYS A 69 -7.87 9.22 1.15
CA CYS A 69 -6.54 9.07 0.57
C CYS A 69 -6.58 9.15 -0.97
N GLY A 70 -7.57 8.50 -1.61
CA GLY A 70 -7.75 8.56 -3.05
C GLY A 70 -8.12 9.95 -3.56
N LEU A 71 -9.01 10.66 -2.86
CA LEU A 71 -9.40 12.03 -3.21
C LEU A 71 -8.24 13.01 -3.07
N GLU A 72 -7.47 12.93 -1.99
CA GLU A 72 -6.25 13.75 -1.81
C GLU A 72 -5.21 13.48 -2.91
N CYS A 73 -5.00 12.20 -3.27
CA CYS A 73 -4.08 11.84 -4.35
C CYS A 73 -4.55 12.38 -5.71
N MET A 74 -5.84 12.32 -5.99
CA MET A 74 -6.41 12.86 -7.22
C MET A 74 -6.30 14.40 -7.26
N GLY A 75 -6.48 15.06 -6.12
CA GLY A 75 -6.41 16.52 -5.98
C GLY A 75 -7.38 17.23 -6.93
N GLU A 76 -6.89 18.28 -7.61
CA GLU A 76 -7.71 19.10 -8.52
C GLU A 76 -7.78 18.56 -9.96
N LEU A 77 -7.27 17.32 -10.20
CA LEU A 77 -7.35 16.73 -11.53
C LEU A 77 -8.81 16.54 -11.94
N SER A 78 -9.17 17.01 -13.14
CA SER A 78 -10.52 16.83 -13.67
C SER A 78 -10.88 15.34 -13.75
N PRO A 79 -12.06 14.92 -13.27
CA PRO A 79 -12.51 13.53 -13.32
C PRO A 79 -12.45 12.90 -14.71
N GLU A 80 -12.67 13.68 -15.75
CA GLU A 80 -12.63 13.26 -17.16
C GLU A 80 -11.25 12.82 -17.61
N LYS A 81 -10.18 13.28 -16.94
CA LYS A 81 -8.79 12.90 -17.20
C LYS A 81 -8.38 11.62 -16.48
N ILE A 82 -9.24 11.06 -15.64
CA ILE A 82 -8.99 9.78 -14.97
C ILE A 82 -9.44 8.64 -15.88
N GLY A 83 -8.50 7.93 -16.45
CA GLY A 83 -8.73 6.77 -17.33
C GLY A 83 -9.09 5.49 -16.56
N GLY A 84 -8.85 5.45 -15.26
CA GLY A 84 -9.24 4.32 -14.41
C GLY A 84 -8.93 4.53 -12.93
N ILE A 85 -9.68 3.80 -12.11
CA ILE A 85 -9.47 3.66 -10.66
C ILE A 85 -9.20 2.19 -10.39
N ILE A 86 -8.04 1.87 -9.84
CA ILE A 86 -7.65 0.50 -9.53
C ILE A 86 -7.29 0.43 -8.05
N THR A 87 -8.01 -0.38 -7.29
CA THR A 87 -7.81 -0.51 -5.86
C THR A 87 -7.34 -1.91 -5.49
N ALA A 88 -6.68 -2.03 -4.34
CA ALA A 88 -6.19 -3.29 -3.81
C ALA A 88 -6.45 -3.39 -2.31
N THR A 89 -6.79 -4.59 -1.87
CA THR A 89 -6.89 -4.91 -0.44
C THR A 89 -6.61 -6.40 -0.25
N GLY A 90 -6.05 -6.78 0.87
CA GLY A 90 -5.83 -8.20 1.17
C GLY A 90 -7.01 -8.84 1.88
N LEU A 91 -7.69 -8.08 2.75
CA LEU A 91 -8.73 -8.57 3.65
C LEU A 91 -10.08 -7.85 3.50
N GLY A 92 -10.11 -6.73 2.75
CA GLY A 92 -11.32 -5.94 2.54
C GLY A 92 -11.75 -5.11 3.75
N CYS A 93 -13.04 -4.79 3.80
CA CYS A 93 -13.63 -3.99 4.86
C CYS A 93 -13.97 -4.90 6.06
N LEU A 94 -13.00 -5.17 6.92
CA LEU A 94 -13.12 -6.13 8.03
C LEU A 94 -14.19 -5.72 9.04
N VAL A 95 -14.22 -4.44 9.45
CA VAL A 95 -15.23 -3.94 10.40
C VAL A 95 -16.65 -4.18 9.90
N ASP A 96 -16.92 -3.93 8.63
CA ASP A 96 -18.26 -4.15 8.05
C ASP A 96 -18.57 -5.64 7.93
N THR A 97 -17.58 -6.45 7.55
CA THR A 97 -17.70 -7.91 7.47
C THR A 97 -18.02 -8.50 8.84
N GLU A 98 -17.27 -8.15 9.87
CA GLU A 98 -17.50 -8.61 11.25
C GLU A 98 -18.89 -8.18 11.76
N LYS A 99 -19.26 -6.93 11.52
CA LYS A 99 -20.57 -6.40 11.88
C LYS A 99 -21.71 -7.14 11.19
N PHE A 100 -21.56 -7.46 9.91
CA PHE A 100 -22.55 -8.22 9.16
C PHE A 100 -22.68 -9.64 9.69
N LEU A 101 -21.55 -10.33 9.90
CA LEU A 101 -21.54 -11.70 10.41
C LEU A 101 -22.11 -11.80 11.84
N ASN A 102 -21.75 -10.87 12.72
CA ASN A 102 -22.32 -10.82 14.07
C ASN A 102 -23.83 -10.58 14.04
N ASN A 103 -24.31 -9.64 13.22
CA ASN A 103 -25.75 -9.41 13.06
C ASN A 103 -26.49 -10.65 12.53
N LEU A 104 -25.85 -11.41 11.65
CA LEU A 104 -26.42 -12.64 11.10
C LEU A 104 -26.59 -13.71 12.20
N LEU A 105 -25.59 -13.85 13.06
CA LEU A 105 -25.64 -14.78 14.20
C LEU A 105 -26.64 -14.32 15.27
N ASP A 106 -26.57 -13.07 15.69
CA ASP A 106 -27.39 -12.51 16.77
C ASP A 106 -28.89 -12.49 16.43
N ASN A 107 -29.23 -12.29 15.15
CA ASN A 107 -30.62 -12.23 14.67
C ASN A 107 -31.11 -13.56 14.06
N GLU A 108 -30.39 -14.66 14.21
CA GLU A 108 -30.75 -15.95 13.65
C GLU A 108 -31.12 -15.85 12.15
N GLU A 109 -30.31 -15.10 11.37
CA GLU A 109 -30.49 -14.84 9.94
C GLU A 109 -31.77 -14.03 9.58
N ARG A 110 -32.41 -13.38 10.56
CA ARG A 110 -33.66 -12.63 10.35
C ARG A 110 -33.40 -11.12 10.47
N MET A 111 -34.23 -10.33 9.78
CA MET A 111 -34.27 -8.86 9.86
C MET A 111 -32.88 -8.21 9.74
N LEU A 112 -32.06 -8.68 8.79
CA LEU A 112 -30.70 -8.21 8.61
C LEU A 112 -30.66 -6.79 8.02
N ASN A 113 -29.79 -5.94 8.57
CA ASN A 113 -29.48 -4.66 7.98
C ASN A 113 -28.56 -4.85 6.77
N PRO A 114 -28.97 -4.42 5.55
CA PRO A 114 -28.16 -4.64 4.36
C PRO A 114 -26.92 -3.72 4.27
N THR A 115 -26.85 -2.65 5.06
CA THR A 115 -25.78 -1.64 4.94
C THR A 115 -24.39 -2.23 5.21
N PRO A 116 -24.14 -3.00 6.29
CA PRO A 116 -22.83 -3.62 6.50
C PRO A 116 -22.46 -4.60 5.38
N PHE A 117 -23.43 -5.35 4.84
CA PHE A 117 -23.18 -6.26 3.71
C PHE A 117 -22.72 -5.49 2.47
N ILE A 118 -23.42 -4.41 2.10
CA ILE A 118 -23.05 -3.60 0.93
C ILE A 118 -21.66 -2.98 1.11
N GLN A 119 -21.32 -2.54 2.32
CA GLN A 119 -20.03 -1.90 2.61
C GLN A 119 -18.88 -2.90 2.78
N SER A 120 -19.17 -4.17 3.07
CA SER A 120 -18.15 -5.20 3.19
C SER A 120 -17.56 -5.66 1.85
N THR A 121 -18.16 -5.26 0.72
CA THR A 121 -17.65 -5.66 -0.60
C THR A 121 -16.30 -5.00 -0.89
N PHE A 122 -15.37 -5.77 -1.46
CA PHE A 122 -13.99 -5.32 -1.68
C PHE A 122 -13.86 -4.09 -2.58
N ASN A 123 -14.78 -3.91 -3.52
CA ASN A 123 -14.78 -2.79 -4.47
C ASN A 123 -15.41 -1.50 -3.93
N THR A 124 -15.90 -1.49 -2.69
CA THR A 124 -16.62 -0.34 -2.11
C THR A 124 -15.82 0.96 -2.21
N ILE A 125 -14.53 0.94 -1.93
CA ILE A 125 -13.70 2.15 -1.90
C ILE A 125 -13.52 2.73 -3.30
N GLY A 126 -13.11 1.93 -4.28
CA GLY A 126 -12.98 2.37 -5.68
C GLY A 126 -14.30 2.85 -6.26
N ALA A 127 -15.41 2.17 -5.93
CA ALA A 127 -16.75 2.58 -6.34
C ALA A 127 -17.19 3.91 -5.70
N GLN A 128 -16.89 4.14 -4.42
CA GLN A 128 -17.21 5.41 -3.74
C GLN A 128 -16.43 6.59 -4.32
N ILE A 129 -15.15 6.43 -4.63
CA ILE A 129 -14.35 7.47 -5.30
C ILE A 129 -15.01 7.81 -6.66
N ALA A 130 -15.34 6.79 -7.46
CA ALA A 130 -15.98 6.96 -8.75
C ALA A 130 -17.33 7.69 -8.65
N LEU A 131 -18.16 7.32 -7.67
CA LEU A 131 -19.48 7.93 -7.44
C LEU A 131 -19.38 9.40 -7.00
N ILE A 132 -18.44 9.75 -6.13
CA ILE A 132 -18.26 11.12 -5.63
C ILE A 132 -17.91 12.07 -6.77
N HIS A 133 -17.06 11.65 -7.69
CA HIS A 133 -16.57 12.47 -8.80
C HIS A 133 -17.23 12.14 -10.15
N GLN A 134 -18.22 11.25 -10.18
CA GLN A 134 -18.90 10.82 -11.42
C GLN A 134 -17.93 10.29 -12.48
N ILE A 135 -16.91 9.55 -12.05
CA ILE A 135 -15.93 8.92 -12.93
C ILE A 135 -16.53 7.63 -13.49
N HIS A 136 -16.72 7.58 -14.81
CA HIS A 136 -17.28 6.43 -15.53
C HIS A 136 -16.22 5.58 -16.24
N ALA A 137 -14.95 5.80 -15.90
CA ALA A 137 -13.83 5.07 -16.46
C ALA A 137 -13.68 3.66 -15.86
N TYR A 138 -12.66 2.94 -16.29
CA TYR A 138 -12.31 1.63 -15.79
C TYR A 138 -12.22 1.63 -14.25
N ASN A 139 -12.83 0.64 -13.60
CA ASN A 139 -12.81 0.51 -12.15
C ASN A 139 -12.65 -0.96 -11.76
N MET A 140 -11.53 -1.29 -11.14
CA MET A 140 -11.17 -2.66 -10.76
C MET A 140 -10.65 -2.72 -9.33
N THR A 141 -10.89 -3.83 -8.66
CA THR A 141 -10.34 -4.09 -7.31
C THR A 141 -9.67 -5.46 -7.29
N TYR A 142 -8.43 -5.47 -6.84
CA TYR A 142 -7.63 -6.68 -6.68
C TYR A 142 -7.63 -7.17 -5.24
N VAL A 143 -7.94 -8.46 -5.08
CA VAL A 143 -7.91 -9.14 -3.78
C VAL A 143 -7.06 -10.39 -3.93
N HIS A 144 -5.76 -10.22 -3.72
CA HIS A 144 -4.75 -11.26 -3.89
C HIS A 144 -3.82 -11.35 -2.67
N ARG A 145 -4.39 -11.12 -1.47
CA ARG A 145 -3.66 -11.11 -0.20
C ARG A 145 -2.39 -10.26 -0.27
N GLY A 146 -1.22 -10.84 0.06
CA GLY A 146 0.07 -10.14 0.07
C GLY A 146 0.62 -9.70 -1.29
N LEU A 147 -0.10 -9.94 -2.40
CA LEU A 147 0.24 -9.45 -3.75
C LEU A 147 -0.89 -8.59 -4.36
N SER A 148 -1.82 -8.12 -3.52
CA SER A 148 -2.96 -7.34 -4.02
C SER A 148 -2.52 -6.02 -4.64
N PHE A 149 -1.62 -5.29 -3.98
CA PHE A 149 -1.11 -4.02 -4.49
C PHE A 149 -0.30 -4.22 -5.77
N GLU A 150 0.56 -5.22 -5.83
CA GLU A 150 1.36 -5.54 -7.00
C GLU A 150 0.48 -5.90 -8.22
N SER A 151 -0.61 -6.63 -7.99
CA SER A 151 -1.59 -6.95 -9.03
C SER A 151 -2.30 -5.69 -9.55
N ALA A 152 -2.70 -4.78 -8.65
CA ALA A 152 -3.30 -3.51 -9.03
C ALA A 152 -2.31 -2.59 -9.76
N LEU A 153 -1.06 -2.55 -9.30
CA LEU A 153 0.01 -1.77 -9.94
C LEU A 153 0.31 -2.29 -11.35
N LEU A 154 0.37 -3.61 -11.52
CA LEU A 154 0.57 -4.23 -12.83
C LEU A 154 -0.55 -3.86 -13.80
N ASP A 155 -1.82 -3.97 -13.38
CA ASP A 155 -2.96 -3.59 -14.20
C ASP A 155 -2.92 -2.09 -14.55
N ALA A 156 -2.57 -1.23 -13.61
CA ALA A 156 -2.41 0.21 -13.86
C ALA A 156 -1.33 0.47 -14.93
N MET A 157 -0.18 -0.20 -14.85
CA MET A 157 0.89 -0.11 -15.84
C MET A 157 0.41 -0.58 -17.22
N MET A 158 -0.35 -1.68 -17.28
CA MET A 158 -0.93 -2.19 -18.53
C MET A 158 -1.94 -1.21 -19.12
N LYS A 159 -2.81 -0.61 -18.31
CA LYS A 159 -3.78 0.39 -18.78
C LYS A 159 -3.10 1.64 -19.35
N ILE A 160 -2.00 2.07 -18.76
CA ILE A 160 -1.19 3.18 -19.28
C ILE A 160 -0.54 2.77 -20.62
N GLU A 161 -0.03 1.55 -20.73
CA GLU A 161 0.54 1.04 -22.00
C GLU A 161 -0.54 0.92 -23.10
N GLU A 162 -1.78 0.58 -22.75
CA GLU A 162 -2.95 0.55 -23.64
C GLU A 162 -3.43 1.95 -24.07
N GLY A 163 -2.92 3.03 -23.47
CA GLY A 163 -3.19 4.40 -23.87
C GLY A 163 -4.02 5.23 -22.89
N SER A 164 -4.29 4.73 -21.68
CA SER A 164 -4.89 5.57 -20.63
C SER A 164 -3.94 6.68 -20.20
N GLU A 165 -4.46 7.91 -20.07
CA GLU A 165 -3.62 9.06 -19.68
C GLU A 165 -3.21 9.01 -18.22
N ASN A 166 -4.19 8.85 -17.33
CA ASN A 166 -3.98 8.85 -15.89
C ASN A 166 -4.76 7.70 -15.24
N ILE A 167 -4.09 6.98 -14.35
CA ILE A 167 -4.70 5.92 -13.56
C ILE A 167 -4.52 6.25 -12.07
N LEU A 168 -5.60 6.28 -11.32
CA LEU A 168 -5.56 6.34 -9.87
C LEU A 168 -5.46 4.91 -9.33
N VAL A 169 -4.29 4.54 -8.81
CA VAL A 169 -4.07 3.22 -8.20
C VAL A 169 -3.84 3.37 -6.70
N GLY A 170 -4.45 2.51 -5.88
CA GLY A 170 -4.26 2.56 -4.44
C GLY A 170 -4.48 1.23 -3.76
N ALA A 171 -4.00 1.15 -2.52
CA ALA A 171 -4.13 -0.03 -1.69
C ALA A 171 -4.46 0.37 -0.25
N MET A 172 -5.24 -0.45 0.42
CA MET A 172 -5.65 -0.22 1.79
C MET A 172 -6.01 -1.52 2.51
N ASP A 173 -5.62 -1.60 3.76
CA ASP A 173 -6.06 -2.63 4.69
C ASP A 173 -6.26 -2.01 6.08
N GLU A 174 -7.23 -2.55 6.84
CA GLU A 174 -7.45 -2.24 8.24
C GLU A 174 -7.17 -3.46 9.11
N MET A 175 -6.77 -3.20 10.35
CA MET A 175 -6.63 -4.23 11.38
C MET A 175 -7.73 -4.03 12.43
N THR A 176 -8.50 -5.09 12.70
CA THR A 176 -9.46 -5.13 13.80
C THR A 176 -8.87 -5.93 14.96
N GLU A 177 -9.38 -5.74 16.16
CA GLU A 177 -8.97 -6.55 17.34
C GLU A 177 -9.24 -8.04 17.11
N THR A 178 -10.39 -8.37 16.52
CA THR A 178 -10.75 -9.77 16.18
C THR A 178 -9.75 -10.37 15.20
N SER A 179 -9.45 -9.68 14.11
CA SER A 179 -8.49 -10.13 13.12
C SER A 179 -7.09 -10.28 13.72
N TYR A 180 -6.65 -9.32 14.53
CA TYR A 180 -5.37 -9.37 15.24
C TYR A 180 -5.27 -10.59 16.15
N ILE A 181 -6.29 -10.86 17.01
CA ILE A 181 -6.32 -12.01 17.88
C ILE A 181 -6.28 -13.33 17.09
N ILE A 182 -7.04 -13.43 16.01
CA ILE A 182 -7.04 -14.62 15.15
C ILE A 182 -5.64 -14.84 14.54
N GLN A 183 -5.03 -13.81 13.96
CA GLN A 183 -3.71 -13.91 13.34
C GLN A 183 -2.62 -14.25 14.39
N GLN A 184 -2.71 -13.69 15.59
CA GLN A 184 -1.81 -14.06 16.70
C GLN A 184 -1.95 -15.53 17.08
N ARG A 185 -3.18 -16.02 17.26
CA ARG A 185 -3.44 -17.43 17.61
C ARG A 185 -2.98 -18.39 16.53
N LEU A 186 -3.04 -17.98 15.27
CA LEU A 186 -2.50 -18.76 14.15
C LEU A 186 -0.96 -18.66 14.01
N GLY A 187 -0.31 -17.84 14.84
CA GLY A 187 1.14 -17.65 14.80
C GLY A 187 1.63 -16.76 13.65
N LEU A 188 0.74 -16.13 12.89
CA LEU A 188 1.08 -15.29 11.73
C LEU A 188 1.77 -13.98 12.11
N LEU A 189 1.56 -13.52 13.34
CA LEU A 189 2.14 -12.28 13.88
C LEU A 189 3.23 -12.55 14.93
N LYS A 190 3.80 -13.77 14.98
CA LYS A 190 4.84 -14.09 15.95
C LYS A 190 6.13 -13.31 15.64
N GLY A 191 6.48 -12.38 16.54
CA GLY A 191 7.66 -11.53 16.36
C GLY A 191 7.52 -10.47 15.27
N ILE A 192 6.29 -10.21 14.81
CA ILE A 192 5.97 -9.24 13.76
C ILE A 192 5.02 -8.22 14.34
N GLU A 193 5.32 -6.95 14.17
CA GLU A 193 4.41 -5.85 14.53
C GLU A 193 3.39 -5.67 13.40
N ALA A 194 2.12 -5.90 13.69
CA ALA A 194 1.04 -5.72 12.74
C ALA A 194 0.70 -4.24 12.56
N GLY A 195 0.10 -3.90 11.43
CA GLY A 195 -0.33 -2.53 11.16
C GLY A 195 -1.45 -2.44 10.14
N GLU A 196 -1.68 -1.22 9.66
CA GLU A 196 -2.70 -0.88 8.69
C GLU A 196 -2.35 0.42 7.96
N GLY A 197 -3.05 0.72 6.87
CA GLY A 197 -2.88 1.96 6.15
C GLY A 197 -3.59 2.02 4.82
N ALA A 198 -3.55 3.20 4.20
CA ALA A 198 -4.04 3.43 2.84
C ALA A 198 -3.02 4.29 2.08
N GLN A 199 -2.68 3.90 0.86
CA GLN A 199 -1.80 4.64 -0.03
C GLN A 199 -2.41 4.71 -1.42
N PHE A 200 -2.32 5.88 -2.05
CA PHE A 200 -2.77 6.10 -3.42
C PHE A 200 -1.71 6.81 -4.24
N PHE A 201 -1.71 6.51 -5.53
CA PHE A 201 -0.76 7.02 -6.52
C PHE A 201 -1.53 7.44 -7.76
N LEU A 202 -1.25 8.62 -8.27
CA LEU A 202 -1.70 9.03 -9.58
C LEU A 202 -0.59 8.73 -10.59
N LEU A 203 -0.83 7.77 -11.45
CA LEU A 203 0.10 7.32 -12.47
C LEU A 203 -0.25 7.91 -13.82
N SER A 204 0.76 8.24 -14.63
CA SER A 204 0.57 8.72 -15.97
C SER A 204 1.59 8.15 -16.96
N ARG A 205 1.25 8.24 -18.24
CA ARG A 205 2.15 7.89 -19.35
C ARG A 205 3.22 8.94 -19.58
N GLU A 206 2.85 10.21 -19.44
CA GLU A 206 3.76 11.33 -19.67
C GLU A 206 4.38 11.78 -18.36
N ALA A 207 5.64 12.18 -18.42
CA ALA A 207 6.37 12.66 -17.25
C ALA A 207 5.74 13.92 -16.65
N GLY A 208 5.03 14.73 -17.44
CA GLY A 208 4.61 16.06 -17.00
C GLY A 208 5.82 16.97 -16.76
N GLU A 209 5.59 18.11 -16.08
CA GLU A 209 6.67 19.05 -15.79
C GLU A 209 7.57 18.58 -14.64
N HIS A 210 6.99 17.95 -13.61
CA HIS A 210 7.70 17.52 -12.39
C HIS A 210 7.19 16.16 -11.87
N PRO A 211 7.54 15.04 -12.53
CA PRO A 211 7.17 13.72 -12.02
C PRO A 211 7.91 13.44 -10.71
N LEU A 212 7.21 12.84 -9.74
CA LEU A 212 7.84 12.48 -8.47
C LEU A 212 8.85 11.35 -8.64
N ALA A 213 8.50 10.37 -9.45
CA ALA A 213 9.35 9.21 -9.78
C ALA A 213 8.81 8.46 -11.00
N GLU A 214 9.60 7.53 -11.50
CA GLU A 214 9.28 6.62 -12.61
C GLU A 214 9.28 5.17 -12.07
N ILE A 215 8.24 4.40 -12.38
CA ILE A 215 8.20 2.96 -12.13
C ILE A 215 8.86 2.28 -13.34
N ARG A 216 9.99 1.61 -13.10
CA ARG A 216 10.80 0.94 -14.13
C ARG A 216 10.48 -0.53 -14.27
N GLY A 217 10.07 -1.17 -13.19
CA GLY A 217 9.82 -2.59 -13.20
C GLY A 217 9.03 -3.07 -12.00
N LEU A 218 8.32 -4.16 -12.22
CA LEU A 218 7.57 -4.90 -11.22
C LEU A 218 7.80 -6.39 -11.43
N GLY A 219 8.11 -7.11 -10.36
CA GLY A 219 8.27 -8.56 -10.36
C GLY A 219 7.65 -9.18 -9.12
N THR A 220 6.97 -10.30 -9.29
CA THR A 220 6.40 -11.05 -8.17
C THR A 220 6.74 -12.53 -8.30
N PHE A 221 6.86 -13.20 -7.17
CA PHE A 221 6.99 -14.65 -7.11
C PHE A 221 6.44 -15.18 -5.78
N THR A 222 6.09 -16.46 -5.76
CA THR A 222 5.48 -17.11 -4.60
C THR A 222 6.24 -18.35 -4.21
N GLY A 223 6.12 -18.75 -2.94
CA GLY A 223 6.75 -19.94 -2.36
C GLY A 223 7.80 -19.58 -1.31
N GLN A 224 8.24 -20.62 -0.60
CA GLN A 224 9.39 -20.51 0.30
C GLN A 224 10.67 -20.63 -0.53
N HIS A 225 11.59 -19.70 -0.34
CA HIS A 225 12.85 -19.63 -1.08
C HIS A 225 14.02 -19.40 -0.14
N THR A 226 15.18 -19.94 -0.50
CA THR A 226 16.44 -19.63 0.19
C THR A 226 16.90 -18.22 -0.21
N THR A 227 17.82 -17.65 0.57
CA THR A 227 18.38 -16.31 0.28
C THR A 227 19.10 -16.31 -1.06
N GLU A 228 19.78 -17.40 -1.45
CA GLU A 228 20.47 -17.53 -2.74
C GLU A 228 19.47 -17.54 -3.91
N GLU A 229 18.33 -18.22 -3.76
CA GLU A 229 17.27 -18.21 -4.78
C GLU A 229 16.67 -16.83 -4.94
N ILE A 230 16.41 -16.12 -3.83
CA ILE A 230 15.90 -14.76 -3.83
C ILE A 230 16.92 -13.82 -4.48
N SER A 231 18.19 -13.90 -4.10
CA SER A 231 19.28 -13.11 -4.70
C SER A 231 19.37 -13.34 -6.21
N SER A 232 19.28 -14.59 -6.65
CA SER A 232 19.28 -14.94 -8.08
C SER A 232 18.07 -14.37 -8.84
N ARG A 233 16.91 -14.27 -8.20
CA ARG A 233 15.71 -13.66 -8.78
C ARG A 233 15.85 -12.14 -8.86
N ILE A 234 16.39 -11.50 -7.83
CA ILE A 234 16.68 -10.06 -7.79
C ILE A 234 17.67 -9.70 -8.91
N ILE A 235 18.80 -10.41 -9.03
CA ILE A 235 19.79 -10.16 -10.07
C ILE A 235 19.15 -10.26 -11.46
N ARG A 236 18.39 -11.34 -11.73
CA ARG A 236 17.66 -11.48 -13.01
C ARG A 236 16.64 -10.38 -13.27
N PHE A 237 15.97 -9.92 -12.23
CA PHE A 237 15.03 -8.80 -12.33
C PHE A 237 15.74 -7.49 -12.71
N LEU A 238 16.87 -7.18 -12.07
CA LEU A 238 17.69 -6.01 -12.39
C LEU A 238 18.24 -6.09 -13.82
N GLN A 239 18.79 -7.22 -14.23
CA GLN A 239 19.32 -7.43 -15.57
C GLN A 239 18.25 -7.24 -16.67
N ARG A 240 17.01 -7.69 -16.45
CA ARG A 240 15.88 -7.46 -17.36
C ARG A 240 15.52 -5.97 -17.50
N ASN A 241 15.85 -5.16 -16.49
CA ASN A 241 15.67 -3.72 -16.48
C ASN A 241 16.94 -2.95 -16.87
N GLY A 242 17.98 -3.66 -17.35
CA GLY A 242 19.24 -3.07 -17.81
C GLY A 242 20.11 -2.53 -16.67
N LEU A 243 19.98 -3.06 -15.48
CA LEU A 243 20.73 -2.66 -14.29
C LEU A 243 21.47 -3.85 -13.65
N GLU A 244 22.52 -3.52 -12.87
CA GLU A 244 23.21 -4.41 -11.98
C GLU A 244 23.02 -3.99 -10.52
N CYS A 245 23.44 -4.81 -9.55
CA CYS A 245 23.25 -4.49 -8.12
C CYS A 245 23.93 -3.18 -7.72
N GLN A 246 25.09 -2.88 -8.29
CA GLN A 246 25.84 -1.63 -8.05
C GLN A 246 25.13 -0.35 -8.55
N ASP A 247 24.14 -0.51 -9.44
CA ASP A 247 23.35 0.61 -9.96
C ASP A 247 22.20 1.00 -9.03
N ILE A 248 22.01 0.28 -7.92
CA ILE A 248 20.97 0.52 -6.93
C ILE A 248 21.52 1.39 -5.81
N GLN A 249 21.09 2.64 -5.74
CA GLN A 249 21.49 3.58 -4.70
C GLN A 249 20.73 3.34 -3.39
N TRP A 250 19.47 2.93 -3.47
CA TRP A 250 18.65 2.68 -2.27
C TRP A 250 17.99 1.31 -2.35
N LEU A 251 18.13 0.55 -1.26
CA LEU A 251 17.38 -0.68 -1.03
C LEU A 251 16.34 -0.44 0.07
N VAL A 252 15.07 -0.60 -0.28
CA VAL A 252 13.94 -0.49 0.66
C VAL A 252 13.42 -1.89 0.96
N THR A 253 13.50 -2.29 2.23
CA THR A 253 13.17 -3.65 2.66
C THR A 253 11.97 -3.69 3.59
N GLY A 254 11.21 -4.80 3.53
CA GLY A 254 10.11 -5.09 4.45
C GLY A 254 10.57 -5.59 5.82
N LYS A 255 11.78 -5.23 6.26
CA LYS A 255 12.31 -5.60 7.58
C LYS A 255 11.43 -5.02 8.69
N ASN A 256 11.10 -5.84 9.67
CA ASN A 256 10.31 -5.45 10.82
C ASN A 256 11.20 -5.47 12.08
N LYS A 257 11.12 -4.46 12.96
CA LYS A 257 11.97 -4.33 14.17
C LYS A 257 11.96 -5.55 15.07
N ASN A 258 10.82 -6.21 15.15
CA ASN A 258 10.62 -7.35 16.04
C ASN A 258 10.82 -8.70 15.33
N GLU A 259 11.21 -8.70 14.08
CA GLU A 259 11.53 -9.90 13.30
C GLU A 259 12.85 -10.53 13.79
N LYS A 260 12.86 -10.92 15.08
CA LYS A 260 13.87 -11.84 15.57
C LYS A 260 13.58 -13.16 14.90
N SER A 261 14.52 -13.60 14.08
CA SER A 261 14.56 -14.91 13.43
C SER A 261 13.64 -15.93 14.12
N ILE A 262 12.50 -16.22 13.49
CA ILE A 262 11.59 -17.30 13.93
C ILE A 262 12.30 -18.64 13.78
N MET A 263 13.33 -18.68 12.95
CA MET A 263 14.27 -19.77 12.81
C MET A 263 15.57 -19.36 13.49
N ASN A 264 15.98 -20.04 14.51
CA ASN A 264 17.13 -19.80 15.38
C ASN A 264 18.51 -19.82 14.67
N GLU A 265 18.60 -19.61 13.37
CA GLU A 265 19.82 -19.74 12.59
C GLU A 265 19.93 -18.62 11.54
N GLY A 266 20.68 -17.57 11.89
CA GLY A 266 21.18 -16.62 10.91
C GLY A 266 20.44 -15.28 10.82
N ASN A 267 21.03 -14.39 10.05
CA ASN A 267 20.48 -13.09 9.70
C ASN A 267 19.15 -13.26 8.95
N SER A 268 18.24 -12.30 9.09
CA SER A 268 17.03 -12.29 8.26
C SER A 268 17.42 -12.21 6.77
N ILE A 269 16.57 -12.70 5.88
CA ILE A 269 16.77 -12.58 4.42
C ILE A 269 17.13 -11.14 4.03
N TYR A 270 16.51 -10.17 4.66
CA TYR A 270 16.78 -8.76 4.41
C TYR A 270 18.21 -8.38 4.80
N GLU A 271 18.71 -8.82 5.97
CA GLU A 271 20.08 -8.53 6.42
C GLU A 271 21.14 -9.15 5.51
N GLU A 272 20.90 -10.35 5.01
CA GLU A 272 21.80 -10.98 4.04
C GLU A 272 21.82 -10.24 2.71
N LEU A 273 20.67 -9.77 2.22
CA LEU A 273 20.59 -8.95 1.00
C LEU A 273 21.30 -7.61 1.19
N GLU A 274 21.09 -6.94 2.32
CA GLU A 274 21.72 -5.68 2.68
C GLU A 274 23.25 -5.82 2.72
N THR A 275 23.75 -6.90 3.33
CA THR A 275 25.18 -7.09 3.55
C THR A 275 25.90 -7.65 2.32
N ASN A 276 25.30 -8.62 1.64
CA ASN A 276 26.00 -9.40 0.61
C ASN A 276 25.71 -8.95 -0.81
N LEU A 277 24.46 -8.48 -1.07
CA LEU A 277 24.05 -8.13 -2.43
C LEU A 277 24.10 -6.62 -2.69
N PHE A 278 23.81 -5.81 -1.68
CA PHE A 278 23.72 -4.34 -1.79
C PHE A 278 24.53 -3.61 -0.69
N PRO A 279 25.81 -3.93 -0.47
CA PRO A 279 26.61 -3.36 0.64
C PRO A 279 26.81 -1.85 0.52
N GLU A 280 26.78 -1.29 -0.70
CA GLU A 280 27.02 0.13 -0.96
C GLU A 280 25.73 0.96 -1.05
N SER A 281 24.56 0.30 -1.02
CA SER A 281 23.28 1.00 -1.09
C SER A 281 22.88 1.60 0.26
N ILE A 282 22.08 2.65 0.23
CA ILE A 282 21.41 3.14 1.44
C ILE A 282 20.24 2.20 1.75
N HIS A 283 20.23 1.65 2.96
CA HIS A 283 19.20 0.71 3.39
C HIS A 283 18.09 1.42 4.17
N LEU A 284 16.85 1.22 3.76
CA LEU A 284 15.66 1.74 4.42
C LEU A 284 14.71 0.59 4.75
N SER A 285 14.21 0.52 5.96
CA SER A 285 13.09 -0.36 6.32
C SER A 285 11.77 0.43 6.30
N PHE A 286 10.65 -0.25 6.08
CA PHE A 286 9.34 0.44 6.04
C PHE A 286 8.31 -0.14 7.01
N LYS A 287 8.38 -1.43 7.33
CA LYS A 287 7.40 -2.06 8.25
C LYS A 287 7.57 -1.61 9.70
N ASP A 288 8.69 -1.01 10.04
CA ASP A 288 8.88 -0.34 11.34
C ASP A 288 7.93 0.83 11.57
N GLU A 289 7.45 1.42 10.48
CA GLU A 289 6.61 2.62 10.51
C GLU A 289 5.15 2.32 10.25
N CYS A 290 4.86 1.34 9.40
CA CYS A 290 3.49 1.02 9.01
C CYS A 290 2.97 -0.32 9.55
N GLY A 291 3.86 -1.18 10.06
CA GLY A 291 3.53 -2.54 10.46
C GLY A 291 3.36 -3.52 9.29
N GLU A 292 3.04 -4.77 9.62
CA GLU A 292 2.76 -5.83 8.66
C GLU A 292 1.25 -5.85 8.35
N TYR A 293 0.90 -5.75 7.08
CA TYR A 293 -0.42 -5.99 6.53
C TYR A 293 -0.30 -6.37 5.05
N PRO A 294 -1.32 -6.99 4.44
CA PRO A 294 -1.19 -7.55 3.10
C PRO A 294 -0.71 -6.58 2.03
N THR A 295 -1.15 -5.33 2.07
CA THR A 295 -0.80 -4.31 1.08
C THR A 295 0.31 -3.35 1.54
N ALA A 296 1.10 -3.70 2.54
CA ALA A 296 2.17 -2.86 3.10
C ALA A 296 3.22 -2.42 2.07
N SER A 297 3.40 -3.15 0.97
CA SER A 297 4.28 -2.76 -0.14
C SER A 297 3.88 -1.44 -0.80
N SER A 298 2.61 -1.03 -0.73
CA SER A 298 2.17 0.29 -1.17
C SER A 298 2.80 1.41 -0.32
N TYR A 299 2.90 1.19 1.00
CA TYR A 299 3.61 2.12 1.88
C TYR A 299 5.10 2.21 1.54
N ALA A 300 5.72 1.09 1.17
CA ALA A 300 7.12 1.09 0.73
C ALA A 300 7.34 1.98 -0.51
N VAL A 301 6.44 1.91 -1.50
CA VAL A 301 6.49 2.79 -2.68
C VAL A 301 6.30 4.25 -2.28
N TRP A 302 5.30 4.55 -1.45
CA TRP A 302 5.07 5.89 -0.96
C TRP A 302 6.29 6.45 -0.21
N LYS A 303 6.87 5.67 0.71
CA LYS A 303 8.06 6.04 1.48
C LYS A 303 9.26 6.29 0.57
N ALA A 304 9.52 5.39 -0.38
CA ALA A 304 10.62 5.53 -1.34
C ALA A 304 10.50 6.83 -2.14
N VAL A 305 9.32 7.11 -2.69
CA VAL A 305 9.05 8.34 -3.44
C VAL A 305 9.18 9.57 -2.54
N LYS A 306 8.53 9.58 -1.38
CA LYS A 306 8.55 10.71 -0.43
C LYS A 306 9.96 11.06 0.02
N THR A 307 10.76 10.06 0.37
CA THR A 307 12.14 10.26 0.83
C THR A 307 13.04 10.76 -0.31
N SER A 308 12.80 10.31 -1.54
CA SER A 308 13.60 10.68 -2.70
C SER A 308 13.25 12.04 -3.33
N ILE A 309 12.19 12.72 -2.88
CA ILE A 309 11.77 14.02 -3.46
C ILE A 309 12.92 15.03 -3.50
N ASN A 310 13.71 15.09 -2.45
CA ASN A 310 14.81 16.05 -2.34
C ASN A 310 16.16 15.55 -2.92
N CYS A 311 16.18 14.38 -3.55
CA CYS A 311 17.38 13.90 -4.22
C CYS A 311 17.70 14.78 -5.44
N THR A 312 18.93 15.26 -5.51
CA THR A 312 19.45 16.10 -6.59
C THR A 312 20.16 15.30 -7.67
N THR A 313 20.31 14.00 -7.48
CA THR A 313 20.92 13.07 -8.44
C THR A 313 19.92 11.98 -8.82
N PRO A 314 20.01 11.46 -10.05
CA PRO A 314 19.21 10.30 -10.45
C PRO A 314 19.45 9.13 -9.49
N THR A 315 18.39 8.55 -8.96
CA THR A 315 18.48 7.52 -7.93
C THR A 315 17.61 6.32 -8.33
N ASN A 316 18.21 5.16 -8.46
CA ASN A 316 17.51 3.89 -8.63
C ASN A 316 17.22 3.30 -7.26
N ILE A 317 15.97 2.98 -7.01
CA ILE A 317 15.47 2.47 -5.74
C ILE A 317 14.87 1.10 -6.01
N LEU A 318 15.42 0.07 -5.37
CA LEU A 318 14.84 -1.27 -5.37
C LEU A 318 14.05 -1.46 -4.08
N ILE A 319 12.80 -1.81 -4.20
CA ILE A 319 11.95 -2.24 -3.09
C ILE A 319 11.85 -3.75 -3.15
N TYR A 320 12.23 -4.42 -2.08
CA TYR A 320 11.99 -5.85 -1.89
C TYR A 320 11.14 -6.07 -0.64
N ASN A 321 10.01 -6.74 -0.83
CA ASN A 321 9.11 -7.12 0.23
C ASN A 321 8.74 -8.59 0.14
N HIS A 322 8.48 -9.21 1.28
CA HIS A 322 7.71 -10.45 1.35
C HIS A 322 6.58 -10.34 2.39
N HIS A 323 5.47 -11.01 2.11
CA HIS A 323 4.37 -11.21 3.05
C HIS A 323 4.36 -12.68 3.48
N HIS A 324 4.56 -12.91 4.79
CA HIS A 324 4.66 -14.24 5.41
C HIS A 324 5.69 -15.17 4.75
N SER A 325 6.79 -14.64 4.23
CA SER A 325 7.84 -15.40 3.53
C SER A 325 7.34 -16.29 2.37
N ILE A 326 6.17 -15.99 1.82
CA ILE A 326 5.52 -16.73 0.74
C ILE A 326 5.28 -15.87 -0.49
N ASN A 327 4.78 -14.66 -0.30
CA ASN A 327 4.50 -13.74 -1.40
C ASN A 327 5.59 -12.69 -1.45
N HIS A 328 6.36 -12.69 -2.53
CA HIS A 328 7.51 -11.81 -2.71
C HIS A 328 7.25 -10.81 -3.81
N SER A 329 7.69 -9.58 -3.62
CA SER A 329 7.58 -8.52 -4.61
C SER A 329 8.88 -7.73 -4.77
N LEU A 330 9.15 -7.33 -6.01
CA LEU A 330 10.23 -6.47 -6.43
C LEU A 330 9.64 -5.29 -7.20
N ILE A 331 9.88 -4.08 -6.73
CA ILE A 331 9.45 -2.86 -7.42
C ILE A 331 10.69 -2.00 -7.63
N LEU A 332 10.94 -1.64 -8.89
CA LEU A 332 12.05 -0.77 -9.27
C LEU A 332 11.52 0.62 -9.60
N ILE A 333 12.01 1.60 -8.88
CA ILE A 333 11.65 3.01 -9.03
C ILE A 333 12.91 3.80 -9.40
N ARG A 334 12.76 4.78 -10.27
CA ARG A 334 13.79 5.76 -10.57
C ARG A 334 13.31 7.16 -10.25
N LYS A 335 14.04 7.86 -9.40
CA LYS A 335 13.92 9.30 -9.25
C LYS A 335 14.79 9.96 -10.33
N SER A 336 14.15 10.69 -11.22
CA SER A 336 14.83 11.60 -12.15
C SER A 336 14.97 12.99 -11.52
N VAL A 337 15.95 13.74 -11.91
CA VAL A 337 16.17 15.14 -11.45
C VAL A 337 15.37 16.08 -12.34
#